data_a939fdda3b3ebd1f84e28c7035f5f1c9
#
_entry.id   a939fdda3b3ebd1f84e28c7035f5f1c9
#
_cell.length_a   1.000
_cell.length_b   1.000
_cell.length_c   1.000
_cell.angle_alpha   90.00
_cell.angle_beta   90.00
_cell.angle_gamma   90.00
#
_symmetry.space_group_name_H-M   'P 1'
#
loop_
_entity.id
_entity.type
_entity.pdbx_description
1 polymer ?
#
loop_
_entity_poly.entity_id
_entity_poly.type
_entity_poly.pdbx_seq_one_letter_code
_entity_poly.pdbx_strand_id
1 'polypeptide(L)'
;EVDFNEDAGLECLRTNTDALLGKIRRKYKEYGINEKPFVVVKADNGTGGMGILTVRDAKDIDNLSAKTKARMAVSPSGQAVHEVIIQEGVLTNERINSAVAEPVVYMMDRYVVGGFYRVHADRGVDENLNAPGSSYVPLAFEQSAQLPQPGVKPGASVPNRFYMYGVIGRLAMLAASYELEATDPDAEVYE
;
A
#
# COMPACT_ATOMS: atom_id res chain seq x y z
N GLU A 1 -19.80 8.89 2.68
CA GLU A 1 -20.38 7.54 2.85
C GLU A 1 -20.46 6.83 1.51
N VAL A 2 -20.18 5.55 1.49
CA VAL A 2 -20.26 4.70 0.30
C VAL A 2 -21.19 3.54 0.59
N ASP A 3 -22.25 3.38 -0.22
CA ASP A 3 -23.00 2.14 -0.31
C ASP A 3 -22.72 1.50 -1.69
N PHE A 4 -22.12 0.31 -1.68
CA PHE A 4 -21.80 -0.42 -2.91
C PHE A 4 -23.03 -0.97 -3.64
N ASN A 5 -24.20 -0.93 -3.03
CA ASN A 5 -25.46 -1.37 -3.62
C ASN A 5 -26.28 -0.20 -4.23
N GLU A 6 -25.89 1.04 -3.94
CA GLU A 6 -26.56 2.24 -4.43
C GLU A 6 -25.73 2.97 -5.48
N ASP A 7 -26.38 3.43 -6.54
CA ASP A 7 -25.72 4.16 -7.63
C ASP A 7 -25.06 5.44 -7.15
N ALA A 8 -25.66 6.15 -6.19
CA ALA A 8 -25.10 7.37 -5.62
C ALA A 8 -23.76 7.13 -4.88
N GLY A 9 -23.66 6.03 -4.16
CA GLY A 9 -22.41 5.62 -3.49
C GLY A 9 -21.32 5.28 -4.48
N LEU A 10 -21.65 4.56 -5.54
CA LEU A 10 -20.72 4.21 -6.62
C LEU A 10 -20.27 5.45 -7.41
N GLU A 11 -21.15 6.40 -7.67
CA GLU A 11 -20.81 7.67 -8.34
C GLU A 11 -19.88 8.52 -7.49
N CYS A 12 -20.10 8.60 -6.17
CA CYS A 12 -19.19 9.26 -5.26
C CYS A 12 -17.80 8.60 -5.28
N LEU A 13 -17.74 7.27 -5.22
CA LEU A 13 -16.49 6.51 -5.29
C LEU A 13 -15.78 6.76 -6.64
N ARG A 14 -16.49 6.72 -7.75
CA ARG A 14 -15.98 6.95 -9.10
C ARG A 14 -15.35 8.35 -9.22
N THR A 15 -16.06 9.37 -8.77
CA THR A 15 -15.61 10.77 -8.83
C THR A 15 -14.33 11.00 -8.02
N ASN A 16 -14.27 10.48 -6.79
CA ASN A 16 -13.09 10.61 -5.95
C ASN A 16 -11.90 9.80 -6.49
N THR A 17 -12.16 8.63 -7.05
CA THR A 17 -11.15 7.80 -7.71
C THR A 17 -10.54 8.50 -8.92
N ASP A 18 -11.37 9.09 -9.80
CA ASP A 18 -10.88 9.84 -10.97
C ASP A 18 -10.06 11.06 -10.56
N ALA A 19 -10.52 11.80 -9.56
CA ALA A 19 -9.80 12.96 -9.02
C ALA A 19 -8.41 12.55 -8.48
N LEU A 20 -8.31 11.44 -7.74
CA LEU A 20 -7.04 10.94 -7.22
C LEU A 20 -6.14 10.42 -8.34
N LEU A 21 -6.65 9.62 -9.28
CA LEU A 21 -5.89 9.18 -10.46
C LEU A 21 -5.35 10.36 -11.27
N GLY A 22 -6.14 11.43 -11.40
CA GLY A 22 -5.71 12.67 -12.04
C GLY A 22 -4.54 13.35 -11.32
N LYS A 23 -4.54 13.35 -9.98
CA LYS A 23 -3.42 13.86 -9.16
C LYS A 23 -2.17 12.99 -9.35
N ILE A 24 -2.31 11.66 -9.30
CA ILE A 24 -1.20 10.71 -9.45
C ILE A 24 -0.58 10.84 -10.86
N ARG A 25 -1.39 10.88 -11.92
CA ARG A 25 -0.90 11.06 -13.30
C ARG A 25 -0.06 12.32 -13.46
N ARG A 26 -0.45 13.44 -12.81
CA ARG A 26 0.36 14.67 -12.82
C ARG A 26 1.70 14.48 -12.12
N LYS A 27 1.70 13.82 -10.96
CA LYS A 27 2.93 13.51 -10.21
C LYS A 27 3.84 12.56 -10.99
N TYR A 28 3.31 11.51 -11.60
CA TYR A 28 4.09 10.60 -12.43
C TYR A 28 4.76 11.33 -13.59
N LYS A 29 4.03 12.24 -14.25
CA LYS A 29 4.61 13.09 -15.30
C LYS A 29 5.71 14.02 -14.76
N GLU A 30 5.50 14.63 -13.61
CA GLU A 30 6.47 15.52 -12.96
C GLU A 30 7.79 14.79 -12.62
N TYR A 31 7.69 13.55 -12.15
CA TYR A 31 8.85 12.73 -11.76
C TYR A 31 9.38 11.80 -12.84
N GLY A 32 8.84 11.86 -14.06
CA GLY A 32 9.29 11.01 -15.15
C GLY A 32 8.99 9.52 -14.97
N ILE A 33 7.94 9.20 -14.20
CA ILE A 33 7.49 7.83 -13.98
C ILE A 33 6.64 7.39 -15.16
N ASN A 34 7.01 6.29 -15.81
CA ASN A 34 6.37 5.79 -17.03
C ASN A 34 5.31 4.71 -16.78
N GLU A 35 5.18 4.24 -15.56
CA GLU A 35 4.19 3.25 -15.17
C GLU A 35 2.77 3.82 -15.25
N LYS A 36 1.80 2.93 -15.44
CA LYS A 36 0.39 3.31 -15.36
C LYS A 36 -0.03 3.37 -13.90
N PRO A 37 -0.55 4.50 -13.43
CA PRO A 37 -1.04 4.62 -12.06
C PRO A 37 -2.30 3.79 -11.86
N PHE A 38 -2.49 3.33 -10.64
CA PHE A 38 -3.70 2.71 -10.16
C PHE A 38 -3.97 3.14 -8.72
N VAL A 39 -5.17 2.91 -8.26
CA VAL A 39 -5.54 3.14 -6.86
C VAL A 39 -6.05 1.86 -6.24
N VAL A 40 -5.94 1.79 -4.93
CA VAL A 40 -6.49 0.71 -4.11
C VAL A 40 -7.61 1.29 -3.26
N VAL A 41 -8.81 0.74 -3.41
CA VAL A 41 -9.97 1.03 -2.57
C VAL A 41 -10.08 -0.07 -1.53
N LYS A 42 -10.15 0.30 -0.28
CA LYS A 42 -10.28 -0.64 0.84
C LYS A 42 -11.26 -0.12 1.89
N ALA A 43 -11.95 -1.02 2.56
CA ALA A 43 -12.80 -0.65 3.68
C ALA A 43 -11.97 0.02 4.77
N ASP A 44 -12.49 1.09 5.36
CA ASP A 44 -11.84 1.82 6.45
C ASP A 44 -11.64 0.92 7.68
N ASN A 45 -12.64 0.13 8.01
CA ASN A 45 -12.63 -0.83 9.11
C ASN A 45 -12.16 -2.24 8.71
N GLY A 46 -11.48 -2.37 7.54
CA GLY A 46 -11.03 -3.66 7.01
C GLY A 46 -9.75 -4.16 7.67
N THR A 47 -9.63 -5.47 7.80
CA THR A 47 -8.42 -6.14 8.29
C THR A 47 -7.96 -7.26 7.35
N GLY A 48 -6.69 -7.64 7.43
CA GLY A 48 -6.16 -8.85 6.79
C GLY A 48 -6.17 -8.88 5.26
N GLY A 49 -6.28 -7.73 4.60
CA GLY A 49 -6.27 -7.65 3.13
C GLY A 49 -7.57 -8.06 2.44
N MET A 50 -8.66 -8.23 3.19
CA MET A 50 -9.98 -8.48 2.65
C MET A 50 -10.70 -7.16 2.30
N GLY A 51 -11.64 -7.21 1.34
CA GLY A 51 -12.35 -6.01 0.91
C GLY A 51 -11.46 -5.00 0.18
N ILE A 52 -10.49 -5.49 -0.60
CA ILE A 52 -9.60 -4.66 -1.42
C ILE A 52 -10.04 -4.73 -2.88
N LEU A 53 -10.10 -3.57 -3.52
CA LEU A 53 -10.39 -3.40 -4.92
C LEU A 53 -9.27 -2.56 -5.57
N THR A 54 -8.62 -3.11 -6.59
CA THR A 54 -7.67 -2.36 -7.43
C THR A 54 -8.44 -1.72 -8.58
N VAL A 55 -8.26 -0.43 -8.80
CA VAL A 55 -8.91 0.37 -9.84
C VAL A 55 -7.85 1.08 -10.67
N ARG A 56 -7.85 0.84 -11.98
CA ARG A 56 -6.90 1.44 -12.94
C ARG A 56 -7.54 2.58 -13.74
N ASP A 57 -8.85 2.50 -13.91
CA ASP A 57 -9.67 3.56 -14.52
C ASP A 57 -10.95 3.72 -13.71
N ALA A 58 -11.44 4.95 -13.57
CA ALA A 58 -12.68 5.23 -12.83
C ALA A 58 -13.89 4.46 -13.41
N LYS A 59 -13.87 4.14 -14.68
CA LYS A 59 -14.89 3.30 -15.34
C LYS A 59 -14.91 1.85 -14.85
N ASP A 60 -13.85 1.37 -14.22
CA ASP A 60 -13.82 0.03 -13.64
C ASP A 60 -14.87 -0.11 -12.53
N ILE A 61 -15.22 1.01 -11.87
CA ILE A 61 -16.24 1.07 -10.83
C ILE A 61 -17.63 0.84 -11.40
N ASP A 62 -17.91 1.35 -12.60
CA ASP A 62 -19.20 1.20 -13.27
C ASP A 62 -19.46 -0.28 -13.65
N ASN A 63 -18.38 -1.05 -13.81
CA ASN A 63 -18.41 -2.45 -14.26
C ASN A 63 -18.20 -3.46 -13.12
N LEU A 64 -18.35 -3.06 -11.86
CA LEU A 64 -18.19 -3.97 -10.74
C LEU A 64 -19.23 -5.08 -10.77
N SER A 65 -18.76 -6.34 -10.69
CA SER A 65 -19.68 -7.50 -10.61
C SER A 65 -20.46 -7.47 -9.29
N ALA A 66 -21.65 -8.05 -9.28
CA ALA A 66 -22.46 -8.20 -8.06
C ALA A 66 -21.68 -8.90 -6.93
N LYS A 67 -20.83 -9.89 -7.27
CA LYS A 67 -19.94 -10.56 -6.31
C LYS A 67 -18.92 -9.60 -5.71
N THR A 68 -18.35 -8.70 -6.52
CA THR A 68 -17.37 -7.71 -6.03
C THR A 68 -18.06 -6.67 -5.15
N LYS A 69 -19.21 -6.16 -5.55
CA LYS A 69 -20.02 -5.23 -4.74
C LYS A 69 -20.35 -5.85 -3.38
N ALA A 70 -20.89 -7.08 -3.37
CA ALA A 70 -21.22 -7.79 -2.12
C ALA A 70 -19.98 -7.99 -1.21
N ARG A 71 -18.82 -8.30 -1.81
CA ARG A 71 -17.56 -8.45 -1.04
C ARG A 71 -17.06 -7.14 -0.44
N MET A 72 -17.26 -6.02 -1.14
CA MET A 72 -16.85 -4.70 -0.69
C MET A 72 -17.82 -4.09 0.33
N ALA A 73 -19.09 -4.52 0.31
CA ALA A 73 -20.14 -3.99 1.18
C ALA A 73 -20.07 -4.50 2.63
N VAL A 74 -19.30 -5.57 2.88
CA VAL A 74 -19.25 -6.21 4.20
C VAL A 74 -17.80 -6.42 4.62
N SER A 75 -17.47 -6.01 5.84
CA SER A 75 -16.16 -6.25 6.45
C SER A 75 -15.99 -7.73 6.84
N PRO A 76 -14.76 -8.18 7.14
CA PRO A 76 -14.50 -9.54 7.61
C PRO A 76 -15.25 -9.91 8.90
N SER A 77 -15.59 -8.92 9.72
CA SER A 77 -16.37 -9.09 10.95
C SER A 77 -17.89 -9.15 10.71
N GLY A 78 -18.32 -9.07 9.44
CA GLY A 78 -19.76 -9.09 9.08
C GLY A 78 -20.47 -7.73 9.23
N GLN A 79 -19.74 -6.66 9.50
CA GLN A 79 -20.30 -5.32 9.58
C GLN A 79 -20.42 -4.68 8.20
N ALA A 80 -21.46 -3.87 8.00
CA ALA A 80 -21.58 -3.08 6.78
C ALA A 80 -20.43 -2.09 6.65
N VAL A 81 -19.94 -1.92 5.42
CA VAL A 81 -18.89 -0.94 5.07
C VAL A 81 -19.59 0.31 4.57
N HIS A 82 -19.43 1.40 5.30
CA HIS A 82 -19.98 2.72 4.95
C HIS A 82 -18.91 3.72 4.52
N GLU A 83 -17.64 3.44 4.84
CA GLU A 83 -16.51 4.28 4.52
C GLU A 83 -15.38 3.46 3.89
N VAL A 84 -14.70 4.10 2.93
CA VAL A 84 -13.56 3.50 2.24
C VAL A 84 -12.42 4.49 2.15
N ILE A 85 -11.22 3.95 2.18
CA ILE A 85 -9.99 4.68 1.88
C ILE A 85 -9.65 4.42 0.42
N ILE A 86 -9.34 5.48 -0.34
CA ILE A 86 -8.80 5.40 -1.69
C ILE A 86 -7.35 5.83 -1.63
N GLN A 87 -6.43 4.92 -1.92
CA GLN A 87 -4.99 5.18 -1.84
C GLN A 87 -4.33 4.97 -3.19
N GLU A 88 -3.25 5.72 -3.44
CA GLU A 88 -2.34 5.42 -4.55
C GLU A 88 -1.83 3.99 -4.43
N GLY A 89 -1.91 3.24 -5.53
CA GLY A 89 -1.33 1.91 -5.61
C GLY A 89 0.17 1.97 -5.87
N VAL A 90 0.92 1.11 -5.20
CA VAL A 90 2.37 0.99 -5.36
C VAL A 90 2.68 -0.33 -6.03
N LEU A 91 3.48 -0.29 -7.11
CA LEU A 91 3.92 -1.49 -7.80
C LEU A 91 4.92 -2.28 -6.94
N THR A 92 4.70 -3.58 -6.84
CA THR A 92 5.58 -4.50 -6.11
C THR A 92 6.65 -5.04 -7.06
N ASN A 93 7.84 -4.45 -7.04
CA ASN A 93 8.92 -4.77 -7.98
C ASN A 93 9.86 -5.88 -7.50
N GLU A 94 9.83 -6.24 -6.23
CA GLU A 94 10.66 -7.30 -5.68
C GLU A 94 10.21 -8.68 -6.17
N ARG A 95 11.18 -9.58 -6.31
CA ARG A 95 10.93 -10.97 -6.73
C ARG A 95 11.78 -11.96 -5.98
N ILE A 96 11.17 -13.08 -5.63
CA ILE A 96 11.83 -14.25 -5.08
C ILE A 96 11.51 -15.43 -5.99
N ASN A 97 12.51 -16.08 -6.56
CA ASN A 97 12.34 -17.18 -7.51
C ASN A 97 11.33 -16.88 -8.63
N SER A 98 11.43 -15.70 -9.21
CA SER A 98 10.53 -15.17 -10.26
C SER A 98 9.10 -14.81 -9.81
N ALA A 99 8.65 -15.20 -8.63
CA ALA A 99 7.38 -14.79 -8.06
C ALA A 99 7.44 -13.37 -7.49
N VAL A 100 6.33 -12.64 -7.55
CA VAL A 100 6.23 -11.30 -6.96
C VAL A 100 6.35 -11.41 -5.45
N ALA A 101 7.13 -10.51 -4.87
CA ALA A 101 7.41 -10.51 -3.44
C ALA A 101 7.36 -9.08 -2.87
N GLU A 102 6.84 -8.94 -1.67
CA GLU A 102 6.88 -7.69 -0.92
C GLU A 102 7.63 -7.86 0.40
N PRO A 103 8.54 -6.95 0.74
CA PRO A 103 9.22 -7.00 2.03
C PRO A 103 8.26 -6.55 3.15
N VAL A 104 8.20 -7.33 4.20
CA VAL A 104 7.56 -6.97 5.47
C VAL A 104 8.66 -6.84 6.50
N VAL A 105 8.84 -5.65 7.05
CA VAL A 105 9.88 -5.37 8.04
C VAL A 105 9.27 -5.06 9.40
N TYR A 106 9.86 -5.59 10.43
CA TYR A 106 9.55 -5.24 11.81
C TYR A 106 10.52 -4.17 12.28
N MET A 107 9.97 -3.13 12.87
CA MET A 107 10.77 -2.04 13.43
C MET A 107 10.58 -1.93 14.92
N MET A 108 11.66 -1.63 15.60
CA MET A 108 11.66 -1.24 17.01
C MET A 108 12.31 0.14 17.06
N ASP A 109 11.53 1.16 17.42
CA ASP A 109 11.91 2.55 17.20
C ASP A 109 12.32 2.76 15.73
N ARG A 110 13.44 3.36 15.45
CA ARG A 110 13.99 3.62 14.10
C ARG A 110 14.80 2.46 13.49
N TYR A 111 14.85 1.31 14.16
CA TYR A 111 15.67 0.17 13.74
C TYR A 111 14.82 -0.95 13.16
N VAL A 112 15.27 -1.50 12.04
CA VAL A 112 14.72 -2.76 11.51
C VAL A 112 15.31 -3.90 12.33
N VAL A 113 14.45 -4.65 13.00
CA VAL A 113 14.84 -5.76 13.89
C VAL A 113 14.56 -7.13 13.28
N GLY A 114 13.86 -7.20 12.16
CA GLY A 114 13.55 -8.44 11.47
C GLY A 114 12.62 -8.23 10.31
N GLY A 115 12.27 -9.31 9.62
CA GLY A 115 11.34 -9.26 8.52
C GLY A 115 11.24 -10.55 7.72
N PHE A 116 10.38 -10.52 6.73
CA PHE A 116 10.20 -11.60 5.76
C PHE A 116 9.76 -11.02 4.42
N TYR A 117 9.91 -11.80 3.36
CA TYR A 117 9.21 -11.54 2.10
C TYR A 117 7.89 -12.30 2.09
N ARG A 118 6.80 -11.61 1.79
CA ARG A 118 5.55 -12.23 1.39
C ARG A 118 5.61 -12.45 -0.11
N VAL A 119 5.46 -13.70 -0.54
CA VAL A 119 5.64 -14.12 -1.93
C VAL A 119 4.34 -14.73 -2.44
N HIS A 120 3.92 -14.38 -3.65
CA HIS A 120 2.74 -14.98 -4.27
C HIS A 120 3.03 -15.29 -5.74
N ALA A 121 2.94 -16.58 -6.12
CA ALA A 121 3.28 -17.04 -7.46
C ALA A 121 2.26 -16.60 -8.52
N ASP A 122 0.99 -16.51 -8.13
CA ASP A 122 -0.14 -16.28 -9.05
C ASP A 122 -0.65 -14.82 -9.04
N ARG A 123 0.08 -13.90 -8.37
CA ARG A 123 -0.30 -12.49 -8.30
C ARG A 123 0.63 -11.61 -9.11
N GLY A 124 0.05 -10.54 -9.70
CA GLY A 124 0.78 -9.51 -10.41
C GLY A 124 1.39 -8.47 -9.47
N VAL A 125 2.16 -7.56 -10.05
CA VAL A 125 2.88 -6.49 -9.33
C VAL A 125 1.96 -5.41 -8.75
N ASP A 126 0.73 -5.33 -9.20
CA ASP A 126 -0.30 -4.36 -8.81
C ASP A 126 -1.44 -5.01 -7.99
N GLU A 127 -1.23 -6.24 -7.54
CA GLU A 127 -2.20 -7.01 -6.78
C GLU A 127 -1.79 -7.15 -5.31
N ASN A 128 -2.79 -7.33 -4.45
CA ASN A 128 -2.56 -7.60 -3.03
C ASN A 128 -1.97 -9.00 -2.85
N LEU A 129 -0.75 -9.07 -2.32
CA LEU A 129 -0.06 -10.33 -2.03
C LEU A 129 -0.51 -10.97 -0.71
N ASN A 130 -1.21 -10.23 0.16
CA ASN A 130 -1.80 -10.77 1.38
C ASN A 130 -3.11 -11.51 1.06
N ALA A 131 -3.00 -12.67 0.46
CA ALA A 131 -4.12 -13.46 -0.05
C ALA A 131 -3.86 -14.96 0.14
N PRO A 132 -4.87 -15.81 0.09
CA PRO A 132 -4.68 -17.27 0.08
C PRO A 132 -3.70 -17.70 -1.02
N GLY A 133 -2.73 -18.54 -0.69
CA GLY A 133 -1.63 -18.95 -1.58
C GLY A 133 -0.33 -18.19 -1.37
N SER A 134 -0.30 -17.19 -0.48
CA SER A 134 0.95 -16.53 -0.09
C SER A 134 1.88 -17.50 0.64
N SER A 135 3.16 -17.38 0.36
CA SER A 135 4.25 -18.02 1.10
C SER A 135 5.16 -16.95 1.72
N TYR A 136 5.95 -17.36 2.72
CA TYR A 136 6.78 -16.44 3.47
C TYR A 136 8.22 -16.92 3.43
N VAL A 137 9.14 -16.02 3.03
CA VAL A 137 10.57 -16.29 2.99
C VAL A 137 11.26 -15.37 3.97
N PRO A 138 12.00 -15.89 4.97
CA PRO A 138 12.70 -15.04 5.93
C PRO A 138 13.64 -14.08 5.24
N LEU A 139 13.68 -12.83 5.71
CA LEU A 139 14.74 -11.89 5.39
C LEU A 139 15.97 -12.26 6.21
N ALA A 140 17.04 -12.69 5.55
CA ALA A 140 18.31 -12.96 6.21
C ALA A 140 19.10 -11.65 6.36
N PHE A 141 19.54 -11.37 7.58
CA PHE A 141 20.42 -10.25 7.89
C PHE A 141 21.82 -10.82 8.16
N GLU A 142 22.63 -10.98 7.13
CA GLU A 142 24.01 -11.44 7.29
C GLU A 142 24.94 -10.37 7.89
N GLN A 143 24.60 -9.09 7.69
CA GLN A 143 25.35 -7.95 8.22
C GLN A 143 24.41 -6.83 8.66
N SER A 144 24.85 -6.01 9.61
CA SER A 144 24.09 -4.81 9.99
C SER A 144 23.92 -3.89 8.79
N ALA A 145 22.70 -3.84 8.31
CA ALA A 145 22.31 -3.07 7.13
C ALA A 145 21.87 -1.63 7.45
N GLN A 146 22.12 -1.19 8.66
CA GLN A 146 21.45 -0.01 9.22
C GLN A 146 22.22 1.28 9.03
N LEU A 147 23.52 1.20 8.76
CA LEU A 147 24.35 2.39 8.56
C LEU A 147 25.27 2.21 7.36
N PRO A 148 25.54 3.30 6.60
CA PRO A 148 26.58 3.30 5.59
C PRO A 148 27.93 2.95 6.25
N GLN A 149 28.73 2.12 5.61
CA GLN A 149 30.05 1.80 6.13
C GLN A 149 30.98 3.02 5.96
N PRO A 150 31.60 3.53 7.03
CA PRO A 150 32.54 4.64 6.92
C PRO A 150 33.69 4.29 5.95
N GLY A 151 34.03 5.22 5.06
CA GLY A 151 35.14 5.08 4.12
C GLY A 151 34.80 4.35 2.81
N VAL A 152 33.60 3.81 2.65
CA VAL A 152 33.13 3.23 1.37
C VAL A 152 32.49 4.32 0.53
N LYS A 153 32.98 4.50 -0.71
CA LYS A 153 32.39 5.47 -1.64
C LYS A 153 30.95 5.08 -1.98
N PRO A 154 30.02 6.05 -2.09
CA PRO A 154 28.66 5.78 -2.56
C PRO A 154 28.70 5.02 -3.90
N GLY A 155 27.96 3.92 -4.00
CA GLY A 155 27.88 3.10 -5.20
C GLY A 155 29.04 2.07 -5.39
N ALA A 156 30.01 2.03 -4.49
CA ALA A 156 31.11 1.05 -4.55
C ALA A 156 30.73 -0.37 -4.05
N SER A 157 29.58 -0.52 -3.38
CA SER A 157 29.04 -1.80 -2.93
C SER A 157 27.69 -2.09 -3.58
N VAL A 158 27.32 -3.36 -3.62
CA VAL A 158 25.97 -3.76 -4.02
C VAL A 158 24.95 -3.02 -3.16
N PRO A 159 23.87 -2.44 -3.76
CA PRO A 159 22.87 -1.71 -3.02
C PRO A 159 22.32 -2.53 -1.85
N ASN A 160 22.42 -1.97 -0.66
CA ASN A 160 21.91 -2.62 0.54
C ASN A 160 20.40 -2.42 0.65
N ARG A 161 19.62 -3.40 0.22
CA ARG A 161 18.16 -3.35 0.22
C ARG A 161 17.59 -3.15 1.64
N PHE A 162 18.23 -3.74 2.65
CA PHE A 162 17.76 -3.60 4.04
C PHE A 162 17.92 -2.18 4.56
N TYR A 163 18.99 -1.50 4.16
CA TYR A 163 19.13 -0.08 4.46
C TYR A 163 17.99 0.74 3.84
N MET A 164 17.65 0.46 2.59
CA MET A 164 16.55 1.10 1.88
C MET A 164 15.20 0.83 2.59
N TYR A 165 14.92 -0.41 2.96
CA TYR A 165 13.70 -0.76 3.70
C TYR A 165 13.62 -0.04 5.05
N GLY A 166 14.74 0.10 5.74
CA GLY A 166 14.82 0.87 6.98
C GLY A 166 14.56 2.37 6.76
N VAL A 167 15.05 2.94 5.67
CA VAL A 167 14.76 4.35 5.30
C VAL A 167 13.28 4.53 5.02
N ILE A 168 12.69 3.67 4.19
CA ILE A 168 11.26 3.74 3.85
C ILE A 168 10.40 3.52 5.11
N GLY A 169 10.76 2.58 5.96
CA GLY A 169 10.05 2.34 7.22
C GLY A 169 10.06 3.56 8.13
N ARG A 170 11.20 4.25 8.27
CA ARG A 170 11.29 5.49 9.06
C ARG A 170 10.46 6.62 8.47
N LEU A 171 10.46 6.77 7.14
CA LEU A 171 9.62 7.76 6.47
C LEU A 171 8.12 7.44 6.65
N ALA A 172 7.74 6.16 6.60
CA ALA A 172 6.37 5.74 6.85
C ALA A 172 5.93 6.01 8.29
N MET A 173 6.80 5.77 9.28
CA MET A 173 6.54 6.09 10.69
C MET A 173 6.38 7.60 10.91
N LEU A 174 7.23 8.41 10.28
CA LEU A 174 7.11 9.87 10.34
C LEU A 174 5.80 10.35 9.70
N ALA A 175 5.44 9.82 8.55
CA ALA A 175 4.17 10.15 7.88
C ALA A 175 2.97 9.76 8.75
N ALA A 176 2.99 8.57 9.36
CA ALA A 176 1.94 8.12 10.28
C ALA A 176 1.85 9.01 11.54
N SER A 177 2.97 9.51 12.04
CA SER A 177 2.99 10.46 13.17
C SER A 177 2.29 11.77 12.81
N TYR A 178 2.57 12.34 11.64
CA TYR A 178 1.88 13.55 11.17
C TYR A 178 0.40 13.31 10.89
N GLU A 179 0.04 12.14 10.40
CA GLU A 179 -1.35 11.76 10.16
C GLU A 179 -2.13 11.66 11.48
N LEU A 180 -1.54 11.03 12.49
CA LEU A 180 -2.12 10.97 13.85
C LEU A 180 -2.30 12.36 14.44
N GLU A 181 -1.28 13.21 14.37
CA GLU A 181 -1.35 14.60 14.85
C GLU A 181 -2.46 15.39 14.13
N ALA A 182 -2.57 15.26 12.82
CA ALA A 182 -3.57 15.96 12.01
C ALA A 182 -5.01 15.46 12.23
N THR A 183 -5.18 14.26 12.75
CA THR A 183 -6.49 13.62 12.99
C THR A 183 -6.85 13.50 14.46
N ASP A 184 -5.98 13.92 15.36
CA ASP A 184 -6.24 13.94 16.80
C ASP A 184 -7.23 15.08 17.13
N PRO A 185 -8.44 14.77 17.61
CA PRO A 185 -9.42 15.79 17.95
C PRO A 185 -9.02 16.65 19.15
N ASP A 186 -8.08 16.15 19.95
CA ASP A 186 -7.58 16.82 21.16
C ASP A 186 -6.20 17.51 20.92
N ALA A 187 -5.68 17.49 19.69
CA ALA A 187 -4.45 18.17 19.37
C ALA A 187 -4.61 19.68 19.57
N GLU A 188 -3.83 20.25 20.48
CA GLU A 188 -3.72 21.70 20.60
C GLU A 188 -3.10 22.25 19.34
N VAL A 189 -3.82 23.13 18.66
CA VAL A 189 -3.28 23.87 17.50
C VAL A 189 -2.28 24.88 18.05
N TYR A 190 -1.02 24.51 18.04
CA TYR A 190 0.06 25.46 18.28
C TYR A 190 0.16 26.42 17.08
N GLU A 191 -0.34 27.66 17.25
CA GLU A 191 -0.14 28.76 16.31
C GLU A 191 1.32 29.26 16.32
#